data_77a13a0493035f943413df09cba91a36
#
_entry.id   77a13a0493035f943413df09cba91a36
#
_cell.length_a   1.000
_cell.length_b   1.000
_cell.length_c   1.000
_cell.angle_alpha   90.00
_cell.angle_beta   90.00
_cell.angle_gamma   90.00
#
_symmetry.space_group_name_H-M   'P 1'
#
loop_
_entity.id
_entity.type
_entity.pdbx_description
1 polymer ?
#
loop_
_entity_poly.entity_id
_entity_poly.type
_entity_poly.pdbx_seq_one_letter_code
_entity_poly.pdbx_strand_id
1 'polypeptide(L)'
;MGGAAGYDRGMKPWIHLDSAQMPDDGGELRLMRRDTEFSIMAGPIELMNSRLSGSEEALATLAWERLSGRAAPRVLIGGLGMGFTLRAALAVLPGDARVTVAELVPAVVAWARGPLAGVFSGCLDDPRVTIREGDVGPLIGARQAAWDAILLDVDNGPEGLTRRANDALYDLAGLARTRAALTLSLIHI
;
A
#
# COMPACT_ATOMS: atom_id res chain seq x y z
N MET A 1 42.21 35.82 4.48
CA MET A 1 40.79 36.07 4.09
C MET A 1 40.27 34.80 3.45
N GLY A 2 39.65 33.93 4.20
CA GLY A 2 39.07 32.69 3.71
C GLY A 2 37.53 32.83 3.73
N GLY A 3 36.95 33.00 2.53
CA GLY A 3 35.51 33.05 2.38
C GLY A 3 34.89 31.70 2.67
N ALA A 4 34.07 31.61 3.69
CA ALA A 4 33.17 30.48 3.96
C ALA A 4 32.11 30.45 2.86
N ALA A 5 32.23 29.51 1.92
CA ALA A 5 31.14 29.19 1.00
C ALA A 5 30.02 28.55 1.81
N GLY A 6 29.05 29.38 2.20
CA GLY A 6 27.81 28.90 2.82
C GLY A 6 27.07 28.04 1.81
N TYR A 7 26.95 26.74 2.11
CA TYR A 7 26.02 25.85 1.41
C TYR A 7 24.60 26.17 1.90
N ASP A 8 24.03 27.22 1.34
CA ASP A 8 22.57 27.38 1.36
C ASP A 8 22.00 26.38 0.34
N ARG A 9 21.78 25.15 0.76
CA ARG A 9 20.91 24.22 0.05
C ARG A 9 19.48 24.65 0.33
N GLY A 10 19.04 25.71 -0.34
CA GLY A 10 17.65 26.15 -0.31
C GLY A 10 16.75 24.93 -0.54
N MET A 11 15.90 24.64 0.42
CA MET A 11 14.97 23.53 0.38
C MET A 11 14.06 23.72 -0.85
N LYS A 12 14.18 22.84 -1.87
CA LYS A 12 13.35 22.92 -3.07
C LYS A 12 11.87 22.87 -2.66
N PRO A 13 11.00 23.68 -3.25
CA PRO A 13 9.57 23.66 -2.93
C PRO A 13 8.93 22.37 -3.43
N TRP A 14 7.85 21.97 -2.78
CA TRP A 14 6.98 20.93 -3.27
C TRP A 14 6.22 21.41 -4.50
N ILE A 15 6.17 20.58 -5.54
CA ILE A 15 5.44 20.82 -6.79
C ILE A 15 4.22 19.91 -6.77
N HIS A 16 3.05 20.48 -6.97
CA HIS A 16 1.82 19.74 -7.18
C HIS A 16 1.85 19.10 -8.58
N LEU A 17 1.63 17.79 -8.67
CA LEU A 17 1.62 17.06 -9.93
C LEU A 17 0.21 16.73 -10.40
N ASP A 18 -0.65 16.27 -9.49
CA ASP A 18 -2.02 15.83 -9.82
C ASP A 18 -2.89 15.77 -8.57
N SER A 19 -4.22 15.76 -8.77
CA SER A 19 -5.22 15.58 -7.72
C SER A 19 -6.26 14.55 -8.13
N ALA A 20 -6.82 13.84 -7.13
CA ALA A 20 -7.92 12.91 -7.30
C ALA A 20 -8.90 12.94 -6.13
N GLN A 21 -10.18 12.74 -6.42
CA GLN A 21 -11.18 12.61 -5.38
C GLN A 21 -11.17 11.18 -4.82
N MET A 22 -11.20 11.06 -3.51
CA MET A 22 -11.45 9.78 -2.85
C MET A 22 -12.94 9.43 -2.95
N PRO A 23 -13.29 8.13 -3.04
CA PRO A 23 -14.68 7.69 -2.96
C PRO A 23 -15.35 8.12 -1.65
N ASP A 24 -16.68 8.16 -1.66
CA ASP A 24 -17.54 8.39 -0.48
C ASP A 24 -17.24 9.72 0.26
N ASP A 25 -17.01 10.79 -0.49
CA ASP A 25 -16.69 12.12 0.04
C ASP A 25 -15.46 12.16 0.96
N GLY A 26 -14.53 11.20 0.77
CA GLY A 26 -13.29 11.10 1.56
C GLY A 26 -12.30 12.25 1.34
N GLY A 27 -12.68 13.26 0.51
CA GLY A 27 -11.84 14.40 0.21
C GLY A 27 -10.91 14.21 -0.99
N GLU A 28 -9.96 15.12 -1.14
CA GLU A 28 -9.03 15.16 -2.26
C GLU A 28 -7.66 14.61 -1.85
N LEU A 29 -7.12 13.69 -2.67
CA LEU A 29 -5.71 13.33 -2.66
C LEU A 29 -4.93 14.24 -3.60
N ARG A 30 -3.74 14.64 -3.19
CA ARG A 30 -2.81 15.43 -4.02
C ARG A 30 -1.46 14.73 -4.09
N LEU A 31 -0.99 14.49 -5.30
CA LEU A 31 0.36 13.98 -5.54
C LEU A 31 1.32 15.16 -5.62
N MET A 32 2.32 15.14 -4.76
CA MET A 32 3.35 16.17 -4.66
C MET A 32 4.73 15.58 -4.98
N ARG A 33 5.60 16.37 -5.60
CA ARG A 33 7.00 16.02 -5.85
C ARG A 33 7.94 17.10 -5.36
N ARG A 34 9.05 16.68 -4.78
CA ARG A 34 10.17 17.53 -4.45
C ARG A 34 11.47 16.82 -4.84
N ASP A 35 12.07 17.26 -5.93
CA ASP A 35 13.24 16.60 -6.52
C ASP A 35 12.94 15.15 -6.92
N THR A 36 13.52 14.17 -6.22
CA THR A 36 13.27 12.72 -6.39
C THR A 36 12.28 12.18 -5.38
N GLU A 37 11.80 12.98 -4.47
CA GLU A 37 10.85 12.60 -3.43
C GLU A 37 9.42 12.84 -3.88
N PHE A 38 8.53 11.94 -3.48
CA PHE A 38 7.10 12.04 -3.70
C PHE A 38 6.34 11.94 -2.37
N SER A 39 5.18 12.60 -2.33
CA SER A 39 4.26 12.57 -1.20
C SER A 39 2.83 12.57 -1.72
N ILE A 40 1.95 11.77 -1.10
CA ILE A 40 0.51 11.82 -1.31
C ILE A 40 -0.12 12.46 -0.08
N MET A 41 -0.83 13.55 -0.30
CA MET A 41 -1.45 14.37 0.74
C MET A 41 -2.97 14.21 0.73
N ALA A 42 -3.60 14.17 1.91
CA ALA A 42 -5.04 14.38 2.07
C ALA A 42 -5.24 15.67 2.88
N GLY A 43 -5.70 16.72 2.21
CA GLY A 43 -5.74 18.05 2.84
C GLY A 43 -4.34 18.48 3.34
N PRO A 44 -4.17 18.80 4.65
CA PRO A 44 -2.88 19.15 5.21
C PRO A 44 -2.04 17.94 5.66
N ILE A 45 -2.57 16.72 5.60
CA ILE A 45 -1.95 15.51 6.16
C ILE A 45 -1.17 14.79 5.06
N GLU A 46 0.11 14.44 5.32
CA GLU A 46 0.89 13.53 4.50
C GLU A 46 0.46 12.11 4.84
N LEU A 47 -0.26 11.44 3.91
CA LEU A 47 -0.68 10.06 4.09
C LEU A 47 0.47 9.10 3.89
N MET A 48 1.26 9.32 2.84
CA MET A 48 2.39 8.46 2.49
C MET A 48 3.45 9.23 1.72
N ASN A 49 4.68 8.76 1.77
CA ASN A 49 5.80 9.36 1.06
C ASN A 49 6.78 8.30 0.56
N SER A 50 7.64 8.69 -0.39
CA SER A 50 8.62 7.78 -1.00
C SER A 50 9.91 7.59 -0.17
N ARG A 51 10.00 8.14 1.04
CA ARG A 51 11.21 8.13 1.87
C ARG A 51 11.20 7.07 2.96
N LEU A 52 10.03 6.70 3.45
CA LEU A 52 9.84 5.79 4.57
C LEU A 52 9.13 4.54 4.09
N SER A 53 9.69 3.37 4.41
CA SER A 53 9.19 2.07 3.93
C SER A 53 9.34 0.94 4.96
N GLY A 54 9.83 1.25 6.16
CA GLY A 54 10.24 0.21 7.11
C GLY A 54 9.09 -0.65 7.66
N SER A 55 7.93 -0.06 7.93
CA SER A 55 6.74 -0.78 8.42
C SER A 55 6.13 -1.67 7.36
N GLU A 56 6.02 -1.17 6.13
CA GLU A 56 5.47 -1.86 4.98
C GLU A 56 6.35 -3.06 4.58
N GLU A 57 7.67 -2.88 4.62
CA GLU A 57 8.63 -3.95 4.35
C GLU A 57 8.57 -5.05 5.43
N ALA A 58 8.48 -4.65 6.71
CA ALA A 58 8.34 -5.59 7.82
C ALA A 58 7.04 -6.39 7.72
N LEU A 59 5.93 -5.76 7.34
CA LEU A 59 4.62 -6.42 7.17
C LEU A 59 4.71 -7.60 6.18
N ALA A 60 5.32 -7.39 5.03
CA ALA A 60 5.49 -8.42 4.01
C ALA A 60 6.44 -9.54 4.45
N THR A 61 7.57 -9.19 5.05
CA THR A 61 8.59 -10.16 5.50
C THR A 61 8.06 -11.07 6.60
N LEU A 62 7.43 -10.49 7.63
CA LEU A 62 6.83 -11.25 8.74
C LEU A 62 5.70 -12.17 8.27
N ALA A 63 4.90 -11.73 7.31
CA ALA A 63 3.86 -12.59 6.74
C ALA A 63 4.46 -13.79 6.01
N TRP A 64 5.51 -13.58 5.21
CA TRP A 64 6.17 -14.67 4.50
C TRP A 64 6.85 -15.68 5.44
N GLU A 65 7.51 -15.24 6.51
CA GLU A 65 8.10 -16.13 7.51
C GLU A 65 7.06 -17.13 8.09
N ARG A 66 5.79 -16.68 8.23
CA ARG A 66 4.68 -17.51 8.70
C ARG A 66 4.14 -18.48 7.65
N LEU A 67 4.35 -18.16 6.37
CA LEU A 67 3.94 -18.96 5.21
C LEU A 67 5.06 -19.85 4.67
N SER A 68 6.25 -19.82 5.28
CA SER A 68 7.44 -20.49 4.76
C SER A 68 7.16 -21.97 4.43
N GLY A 69 7.54 -22.38 3.22
CA GLY A 69 7.29 -23.74 2.70
C GLY A 69 5.95 -23.91 1.98
N ARG A 70 5.09 -22.88 1.90
CA ARG A 70 3.84 -22.98 1.15
C ARG A 70 4.09 -22.79 -0.35
N ALA A 71 3.67 -23.76 -1.15
CA ALA A 71 3.70 -23.66 -2.61
C ALA A 71 2.55 -22.79 -3.12
N ALA A 72 2.81 -22.01 -4.18
CA ALA A 72 1.84 -21.13 -4.85
C ALA A 72 0.99 -20.28 -3.88
N PRO A 73 1.59 -19.55 -2.93
CA PRO A 73 0.84 -18.80 -1.93
C PRO A 73 0.01 -17.69 -2.59
N ARG A 74 -1.22 -17.52 -2.11
CA ARG A 74 -2.15 -16.48 -2.54
C ARG A 74 -2.17 -15.37 -1.48
N VAL A 75 -1.66 -14.21 -1.85
CA VAL A 75 -1.52 -13.05 -0.97
C VAL A 75 -2.45 -11.93 -1.44
N LEU A 76 -3.24 -11.39 -0.53
CA LEU A 76 -4.02 -10.17 -0.74
C LEU A 76 -3.33 -9.03 -0.01
N ILE A 77 -3.09 -7.93 -0.73
CA ILE A 77 -2.62 -6.66 -0.17
C ILE A 77 -3.75 -5.65 -0.33
N GLY A 78 -4.22 -5.08 0.78
CA GLY A 78 -5.13 -3.95 0.79
C GLY A 78 -4.33 -2.66 0.86
N GLY A 79 -4.51 -1.79 -0.14
CA GLY A 79 -3.72 -0.57 -0.34
C GLY A 79 -2.50 -0.79 -1.24
N LEU A 80 -2.32 0.08 -2.22
CA LEU A 80 -1.15 0.12 -3.11
C LEU A 80 -0.11 1.13 -2.59
N GLY A 81 -0.58 2.30 -2.18
CA GLY A 81 0.24 3.37 -1.64
C GLY A 81 1.43 3.73 -2.53
N MET A 82 2.63 3.70 -1.96
CA MET A 82 3.90 3.88 -2.67
C MET A 82 4.51 2.55 -3.16
N GLY A 83 3.79 1.43 -3.01
CA GLY A 83 4.19 0.11 -3.49
C GLY A 83 5.23 -0.60 -2.65
N PHE A 84 5.54 -0.13 -1.46
CA PHE A 84 6.58 -0.72 -0.62
C PHE A 84 6.22 -2.12 -0.13
N THR A 85 4.99 -2.32 0.37
CA THR A 85 4.48 -3.63 0.77
C THR A 85 4.49 -4.62 -0.39
N LEU A 86 4.07 -4.18 -1.59
CA LEU A 86 4.10 -5.02 -2.80
C LEU A 86 5.53 -5.40 -3.17
N ARG A 87 6.44 -4.44 -3.23
CA ARG A 87 7.86 -4.68 -3.57
C ARG A 87 8.52 -5.63 -2.57
N ALA A 88 8.29 -5.43 -1.29
CA ALA A 88 8.82 -6.29 -0.24
C ALA A 88 8.25 -7.71 -0.33
N ALA A 89 6.94 -7.85 -0.59
CA ALA A 89 6.32 -9.15 -0.79
C ALA A 89 6.92 -9.89 -1.99
N LEU A 90 7.09 -9.21 -3.13
CA LEU A 90 7.67 -9.81 -4.34
C LEU A 90 9.14 -10.24 -4.16
N ALA A 91 9.88 -9.55 -3.29
CA ALA A 91 11.28 -9.87 -3.00
C ALA A 91 11.43 -11.19 -2.21
N VAL A 92 10.46 -11.56 -1.41
CA VAL A 92 10.53 -12.75 -0.53
C VAL A 92 9.65 -13.91 -0.99
N LEU A 93 8.57 -13.64 -1.73
CA LEU A 93 7.62 -14.67 -2.20
C LEU A 93 8.21 -15.50 -3.36
N PRO A 94 7.89 -16.79 -3.42
CA PRO A 94 8.34 -17.66 -4.53
C PRO A 94 7.76 -17.25 -5.87
N GLY A 95 8.36 -17.73 -6.96
CA GLY A 95 7.98 -17.37 -8.32
C GLY A 95 6.58 -17.84 -8.76
N ASP A 96 6.00 -18.81 -8.06
CA ASP A 96 4.66 -19.32 -8.29
C ASP A 96 3.58 -18.65 -7.42
N ALA A 97 3.95 -17.68 -6.58
CA ALA A 97 3.02 -16.90 -5.77
C ALA A 97 2.01 -16.13 -6.64
N ARG A 98 0.86 -15.82 -6.06
CA ARG A 98 -0.15 -14.95 -6.65
C ARG A 98 -0.46 -13.81 -5.70
N VAL A 99 -0.15 -12.59 -6.10
CA VAL A 99 -0.34 -11.39 -5.31
C VAL A 99 -1.46 -10.56 -5.93
N THR A 100 -2.53 -10.36 -5.17
CA THR A 100 -3.60 -9.43 -5.56
C THR A 100 -3.48 -8.19 -4.70
N VAL A 101 -3.43 -7.02 -5.34
CA VAL A 101 -3.44 -5.72 -4.64
C VAL A 101 -4.79 -5.06 -4.90
N ALA A 102 -5.49 -4.69 -3.85
CA ALA A 102 -6.70 -3.89 -3.92
C ALA A 102 -6.36 -2.43 -3.66
N GLU A 103 -6.63 -1.55 -4.60
CA GLU A 103 -6.44 -0.09 -4.44
C GLU A 103 -7.76 0.62 -4.65
N LEU A 104 -8.17 1.37 -3.61
CA LEU A 104 -9.45 2.03 -3.57
C LEU A 104 -9.56 3.20 -4.56
N VAL A 105 -8.46 3.94 -4.73
CA VAL A 105 -8.42 5.17 -5.53
C VAL A 105 -7.74 4.89 -6.88
N PRO A 106 -8.49 4.80 -8.00
CA PRO A 106 -7.90 4.47 -9.31
C PRO A 106 -6.75 5.40 -9.72
N ALA A 107 -6.78 6.66 -9.29
CA ALA A 107 -5.72 7.62 -9.57
C ALA A 107 -4.37 7.19 -8.96
N VAL A 108 -4.36 6.53 -7.80
CA VAL A 108 -3.12 6.00 -7.20
C VAL A 108 -2.49 4.96 -8.12
N VAL A 109 -3.29 4.10 -8.74
CA VAL A 109 -2.81 3.13 -9.76
C VAL A 109 -2.26 3.86 -10.99
N ALA A 110 -2.95 4.91 -11.45
CA ALA A 110 -2.48 5.73 -12.57
C ALA A 110 -1.16 6.44 -12.22
N TRP A 111 -1.03 7.00 -11.02
CA TRP A 111 0.21 7.63 -10.56
C TRP A 111 1.35 6.63 -10.45
N ALA A 112 1.07 5.41 -9.96
CA ALA A 112 2.04 4.33 -9.86
C ALA A 112 2.61 3.92 -11.23
N ARG A 113 1.79 3.92 -12.26
CA ARG A 113 2.21 3.62 -13.65
C ARG A 113 2.80 4.84 -14.37
N GLY A 114 2.59 6.03 -13.87
CA GLY A 114 3.02 7.29 -14.44
C GLY A 114 4.16 7.94 -13.63
N PRO A 115 3.90 9.08 -12.93
CA PRO A 115 4.94 9.85 -12.27
C PRO A 115 5.69 9.09 -11.17
N LEU A 116 5.08 8.07 -10.55
CA LEU A 116 5.68 7.24 -9.51
C LEU A 116 6.36 5.97 -10.06
N ALA A 117 6.39 5.73 -11.37
CA ALA A 117 6.90 4.49 -11.95
C ALA A 117 8.33 4.14 -11.46
N GLY A 118 9.17 5.14 -11.26
CA GLY A 118 10.51 4.97 -10.69
C GLY A 118 10.52 4.45 -9.25
N VAL A 119 9.55 4.86 -8.42
CA VAL A 119 9.37 4.39 -7.05
C VAL A 119 8.94 2.91 -7.05
N PHE A 120 8.04 2.54 -7.96
CA PHE A 120 7.53 1.18 -8.10
C PHE A 120 8.51 0.19 -8.73
N SER A 121 9.53 0.67 -9.44
CA SER A 121 10.62 -0.15 -9.99
C SER A 121 10.13 -1.37 -10.79
N GLY A 122 9.04 -1.22 -11.55
CA GLY A 122 8.48 -2.28 -12.41
C GLY A 122 7.66 -3.36 -11.69
N CYS A 123 7.45 -3.28 -10.37
CA CYS A 123 6.74 -4.32 -9.63
C CYS A 123 5.27 -4.51 -10.04
N LEU A 124 4.66 -3.50 -10.68
CA LEU A 124 3.28 -3.61 -11.19
C LEU A 124 3.15 -4.51 -12.42
N ASP A 125 4.27 -4.78 -13.10
CA ASP A 125 4.32 -5.62 -14.31
C ASP A 125 4.85 -7.04 -14.00
N ASP A 126 5.10 -7.35 -12.73
CA ASP A 126 5.48 -8.70 -12.29
C ASP A 126 4.32 -9.67 -12.59
N PRO A 127 4.56 -10.81 -13.26
CA PRO A 127 3.52 -11.75 -13.65
C PRO A 127 2.73 -12.36 -12.48
N ARG A 128 3.26 -12.28 -11.28
CA ARG A 128 2.58 -12.70 -10.04
C ARG A 128 1.52 -11.72 -9.59
N VAL A 129 1.51 -10.46 -10.09
CA VAL A 129 0.71 -9.35 -9.58
C VAL A 129 -0.58 -9.18 -10.36
N THR A 130 -1.66 -8.98 -9.63
CA THR A 130 -2.96 -8.55 -10.18
C THR A 130 -3.44 -7.34 -9.39
N ILE A 131 -3.62 -6.21 -10.06
CA ILE A 131 -4.20 -5.01 -9.46
C ILE A 131 -5.73 -5.05 -9.60
N ARG A 132 -6.44 -4.77 -8.51
CA ARG A 132 -7.89 -4.62 -8.45
C ARG A 132 -8.23 -3.24 -7.92
N GLU A 133 -8.83 -2.41 -8.76
CA GLU A 133 -9.35 -1.11 -8.37
C GLU A 133 -10.64 -1.30 -7.59
N GLY A 134 -10.68 -0.80 -6.34
CA GLY A 134 -11.82 -0.89 -5.45
C GLY A 134 -11.44 -1.27 -4.01
N ASP A 135 -12.48 -1.35 -3.18
CA ASP A 135 -12.36 -1.70 -1.76
C ASP A 135 -11.88 -3.15 -1.57
N VAL A 136 -11.00 -3.35 -0.61
CA VAL A 136 -10.47 -4.67 -0.23
C VAL A 136 -11.51 -5.55 0.48
N GLY A 137 -12.46 -4.94 1.19
CA GLY A 137 -13.48 -5.65 1.97
C GLY A 137 -14.27 -6.68 1.17
N PRO A 138 -14.82 -6.37 -0.02
CA PRO A 138 -15.45 -7.33 -0.90
C PRO A 138 -14.55 -8.50 -1.30
N LEU A 139 -13.26 -8.29 -1.53
CA LEU A 139 -12.31 -9.36 -1.87
C LEU A 139 -12.07 -10.30 -0.67
N ILE A 140 -12.05 -9.76 0.55
CA ILE A 140 -11.97 -10.54 1.78
C ILE A 140 -13.25 -11.37 1.94
N GLY A 141 -14.42 -10.77 1.72
CA GLY A 141 -15.73 -11.42 1.92
C GLY A 141 -16.15 -12.38 0.82
N ALA A 142 -15.52 -12.34 -0.35
CA ALA A 142 -16.00 -13.04 -1.54
C ALA A 142 -15.97 -14.56 -1.42
N ARG A 143 -15.02 -15.14 -0.66
CA ARG A 143 -14.83 -16.58 -0.58
C ARG A 143 -14.09 -16.97 0.69
N GLN A 144 -14.53 -18.05 1.34
CA GLN A 144 -13.79 -18.67 2.44
C GLN A 144 -12.50 -19.34 1.92
N ALA A 145 -11.47 -19.36 2.76
CA ALA A 145 -10.17 -19.97 2.47
C ALA A 145 -9.59 -19.57 1.11
N ALA A 146 -9.75 -18.30 0.74
CA ALA A 146 -9.27 -17.76 -0.53
C ALA A 146 -7.81 -17.37 -0.50
N TRP A 147 -7.31 -16.95 0.67
CA TRP A 147 -6.01 -16.31 0.83
C TRP A 147 -5.13 -17.06 1.83
N ASP A 148 -3.86 -17.07 1.58
CA ASP A 148 -2.85 -17.61 2.48
C ASP A 148 -2.29 -16.54 3.40
N ALA A 149 -2.28 -15.29 2.93
CA ALA A 149 -2.05 -14.09 3.74
C ALA A 149 -2.92 -12.93 3.25
N ILE A 150 -3.30 -12.06 4.18
CA ILE A 150 -3.97 -10.78 3.92
C ILE A 150 -3.16 -9.71 4.64
N LEU A 151 -2.60 -8.77 3.89
CA LEU A 151 -1.81 -7.64 4.38
C LEU A 151 -2.66 -6.39 4.21
N LEU A 152 -3.10 -5.78 5.31
CA LEU A 152 -3.89 -4.55 5.28
C LEU A 152 -2.94 -3.37 5.48
N ASP A 153 -2.58 -2.73 4.39
CA ASP A 153 -1.78 -1.50 4.32
C ASP A 153 -2.70 -0.35 3.89
N VAL A 154 -3.83 -0.26 4.58
CA VAL A 154 -4.87 0.74 4.36
C VAL A 154 -4.79 1.78 5.47
N ASP A 155 -4.57 3.02 5.11
CA ASP A 155 -4.49 4.21 5.99
C ASP A 155 -4.62 3.98 7.50
N ASN A 156 -3.51 4.10 8.21
CA ASN A 156 -3.39 4.36 9.65
C ASN A 156 -4.18 3.49 10.64
N GLY A 157 -4.61 2.28 10.25
CA GLY A 157 -5.20 1.31 11.16
C GLY A 157 -6.57 1.73 11.72
N PRO A 158 -6.94 1.24 12.93
CA PRO A 158 -8.29 1.40 13.49
C PRO A 158 -8.69 2.83 13.87
N GLU A 159 -7.76 3.76 13.93
CA GLU A 159 -8.00 5.19 14.15
C GLU A 159 -7.73 6.01 12.88
N GLY A 160 -7.96 5.43 11.72
CA GLY A 160 -7.64 5.99 10.40
C GLY A 160 -8.14 7.43 10.21
N LEU A 161 -7.23 8.30 9.76
CA LEU A 161 -7.48 9.72 9.60
C LEU A 161 -8.47 10.05 8.46
N THR A 162 -8.74 9.09 7.57
CA THR A 162 -9.40 9.39 6.30
C THR A 162 -10.73 8.67 6.06
N ARG A 163 -10.99 7.49 6.68
CA ARG A 163 -12.24 6.75 6.40
C ARG A 163 -12.72 5.88 7.55
N ARG A 164 -13.96 6.15 8.03
CA ARG A 164 -14.72 5.25 8.92
C ARG A 164 -15.00 3.88 8.31
N ALA A 165 -14.97 3.74 6.98
CA ALA A 165 -15.16 2.45 6.31
C ALA A 165 -14.00 1.49 6.60
N ASN A 166 -12.79 1.98 6.88
CA ASN A 166 -11.66 1.15 7.26
C ASN A 166 -11.85 0.55 8.67
N ASP A 167 -12.59 1.21 9.56
CA ASP A 167 -12.88 0.70 10.91
C ASP A 167 -13.60 -0.65 10.84
N ALA A 168 -14.44 -0.86 9.82
CA ALA A 168 -15.16 -2.11 9.59
C ALA A 168 -14.25 -3.30 9.19
N LEU A 169 -12.99 -3.06 8.82
CA LEU A 169 -12.01 -4.12 8.59
C LEU A 169 -11.43 -4.63 9.92
N TYR A 170 -11.36 -3.76 10.92
CA TYR A 170 -10.72 -4.01 12.22
C TYR A 170 -11.70 -4.29 13.35
N ASP A 171 -13.02 -4.13 13.14
CA ASP A 171 -14.03 -4.55 14.11
C ASP A 171 -14.11 -6.09 14.23
N LEU A 172 -14.82 -6.58 15.23
CA LEU A 172 -14.97 -8.02 15.46
C LEU A 172 -15.57 -8.77 14.25
N ALA A 173 -16.48 -8.14 13.52
CA ALA A 173 -17.11 -8.72 12.34
C ALA A 173 -16.13 -8.74 11.15
N GLY A 174 -15.35 -7.67 10.97
CA GLY A 174 -14.27 -7.58 9.97
C GLY A 174 -13.19 -8.63 10.21
N LEU A 175 -12.72 -8.73 11.43
CA LEU A 175 -11.72 -9.74 11.81
C LEU A 175 -12.24 -11.17 11.62
N ALA A 176 -13.53 -11.43 11.95
CA ALA A 176 -14.15 -12.72 11.69
C ALA A 176 -14.23 -13.03 10.18
N ARG A 177 -14.57 -12.05 9.34
CA ARG A 177 -14.57 -12.20 7.87
C ARG A 177 -13.15 -12.47 7.35
N THR A 178 -12.17 -11.71 7.81
CA THR A 178 -10.75 -11.87 7.43
C THR A 178 -10.24 -13.25 7.81
N ARG A 179 -10.56 -13.72 9.03
CA ARG A 179 -10.23 -15.08 9.49
C ARG A 179 -10.86 -16.16 8.61
N ALA A 180 -12.12 -16.02 8.24
CA ALA A 180 -12.82 -16.96 7.37
C ALA A 180 -12.24 -17.00 5.95
N ALA A 181 -11.70 -15.88 5.46
CA ALA A 181 -11.07 -15.76 4.17
C ALA A 181 -9.67 -16.42 4.12
N LEU A 182 -9.02 -16.62 5.26
CA LEU A 182 -7.69 -17.23 5.33
C LEU A 182 -7.77 -18.76 5.29
N THR A 183 -6.83 -19.39 4.60
CA THR A 183 -6.68 -20.86 4.54
C THR A 183 -6.14 -21.44 5.87
N LEU A 184 -5.31 -20.68 6.55
CA LEU A 184 -4.78 -20.96 7.88
C LEU A 184 -5.32 -19.88 8.82
N SER A 185 -5.83 -20.26 9.99
CA SER A 185 -6.44 -19.35 10.98
C SER A 185 -5.42 -18.42 11.66
N LEU A 186 -4.43 -17.90 10.94
CA LEU A 186 -3.44 -16.98 11.47
C LEU A 186 -3.72 -15.57 10.93
N ILE A 187 -4.17 -14.67 11.82
CA ILE A 187 -4.33 -13.24 11.53
C ILE A 187 -3.11 -12.53 12.10
N HIS A 188 -2.42 -11.75 11.27
CA HIS A 188 -1.46 -10.75 11.71
C HIS A 188 -1.97 -9.38 11.27
N ILE A 189 -2.15 -8.50 12.24
CA ILE A 189 -2.59 -7.12 12.04
C ILE A 189 -1.42 -6.20 12.37
#